data_9fcfc6d83dce32387ed4d480bf1f5ef2
#
_entry.id   9fcfc6d83dce32387ed4d480bf1f5ef2
#
_cell.length_a   1.000
_cell.length_b   1.000
_cell.length_c   1.000
_cell.angle_alpha   90.00
_cell.angle_beta   90.00
_cell.angle_gamma   90.00
#
_symmetry.space_group_name_H-M   'P 1'
#
loop_
_entity.id
_entity.type
_entity.pdbx_description
1 polymer ?
#
loop_
_entity_poly.entity_id
_entity_poly.type
_entity_poly.pdbx_seq_one_letter_code
_entity_poly.pdbx_strand_id
1 'polypeptide(L)'
;MNITNEQLEASQAIYTKQTLALYDLTVLAISNRLAWKCPTKRLLKHYNQMVTANHLDVGVGTGYFLDRCYLPSQTPRVALMDLNSNTLEFTSRRIARYNPKTYRRNILDPINLNVEKFDSVGINYVLHCMPGNLKTKSVALDDLKALMNPNAVLFGSTILQGGVSINRLAKRLMAIYNKKGIFSNQHDNLEDLKSALNQRFKDISVEVIGCVALFSGRV
;
A
#
# COMPACT_ATOMS: atom_id res chain seq x y z
N MET A 1 -14.36 -16.43 -3.29
CA MET A 1 -15.19 -15.33 -3.87
C MET A 1 -14.49 -14.91 -5.14
N ASN A 2 -15.11 -15.14 -6.31
CA ASN A 2 -14.47 -14.75 -7.57
C ASN A 2 -14.50 -13.21 -7.69
N ILE A 3 -13.33 -12.59 -7.67
CA ILE A 3 -13.16 -11.16 -7.93
C ILE A 3 -13.43 -10.95 -9.42
N THR A 4 -14.38 -10.07 -9.76
CA THR A 4 -14.69 -9.79 -11.15
C THR A 4 -13.69 -8.82 -11.75
N ASN A 5 -13.42 -8.94 -13.06
CA ASN A 5 -12.58 -7.97 -13.78
C ASN A 5 -13.12 -6.54 -13.66
N GLU A 6 -14.44 -6.35 -13.59
CA GLU A 6 -15.07 -5.04 -13.36
C GLU A 6 -14.67 -4.41 -12.03
N GLN A 7 -14.55 -5.20 -10.94
CA GLN A 7 -14.12 -4.68 -9.64
C GLN A 7 -12.65 -4.24 -9.65
N LEU A 8 -11.81 -4.96 -10.39
CA LEU A 8 -10.40 -4.59 -10.60
C LEU A 8 -10.29 -3.33 -11.46
N GLU A 9 -11.04 -3.24 -12.55
CA GLU A 9 -11.04 -2.07 -13.44
C GLU A 9 -11.57 -0.81 -12.74
N ALA A 10 -12.62 -0.91 -11.93
CA ALA A 10 -13.18 0.21 -11.18
C ALA A 10 -12.16 0.79 -10.17
N SER A 11 -11.40 -0.06 -9.50
CA SER A 11 -10.34 0.38 -8.57
C SER A 11 -9.18 1.10 -9.28
N GLN A 12 -8.96 0.83 -10.57
CA GLN A 12 -7.88 1.39 -11.37
C GLN A 12 -8.27 2.61 -12.20
N ALA A 13 -9.59 2.82 -12.45
CA ALA A 13 -10.09 3.88 -13.33
C ALA A 13 -9.66 5.30 -12.92
N ILE A 14 -9.26 5.50 -11.66
CA ILE A 14 -8.81 6.79 -11.13
C ILE A 14 -7.35 7.08 -11.52
N TYR A 15 -6.53 6.08 -11.79
CA TYR A 15 -5.10 6.24 -12.03
C TYR A 15 -4.76 6.53 -13.49
N THR A 16 -5.37 7.61 -14.03
CA THR A 16 -4.94 8.19 -15.31
C THR A 16 -3.72 9.08 -15.10
N LYS A 17 -2.94 9.35 -16.16
CA LYS A 17 -1.75 10.25 -16.07
C LYS A 17 -2.11 11.65 -15.54
N GLN A 18 -3.31 12.15 -15.82
CA GLN A 18 -3.79 13.46 -15.37
C GLN A 18 -4.19 13.46 -13.89
N THR A 19 -4.88 12.40 -13.43
CA THR A 19 -5.28 12.28 -12.02
C THR A 19 -4.09 12.01 -11.10
N LEU A 20 -3.08 11.26 -11.56
CA LEU A 20 -1.84 11.03 -10.80
C LEU A 20 -1.11 12.35 -10.48
N ALA A 21 -1.08 13.32 -11.41
CA ALA A 21 -0.43 14.60 -11.19
C ALA A 21 -1.06 15.42 -10.05
N LEU A 22 -2.40 15.30 -9.85
CA LEU A 22 -3.14 15.99 -8.78
C LEU A 22 -3.33 15.15 -7.52
N TYR A 23 -3.01 13.87 -7.56
CA TYR A 23 -3.24 12.91 -6.48
C TYR A 23 -2.49 13.28 -5.20
N ASP A 24 -1.22 13.69 -5.30
CA ASP A 24 -0.41 14.06 -4.15
C ASP A 24 -1.02 15.22 -3.38
N LEU A 25 -1.57 16.22 -4.08
CA LEU A 25 -2.20 17.38 -3.44
C LEU A 25 -3.54 17.01 -2.80
N THR A 26 -4.40 16.30 -3.52
CA THR A 26 -5.77 16.02 -3.06
C THR A 26 -5.81 14.93 -2.01
N VAL A 27 -5.11 13.83 -2.21
CA VAL A 27 -5.14 12.67 -1.30
C VAL A 27 -4.12 12.83 -0.18
N LEU A 28 -2.85 13.07 -0.51
CA LEU A 28 -1.80 13.09 0.50
C LEU A 28 -1.79 14.37 1.33
N ALA A 29 -2.07 15.54 0.75
CA ALA A 29 -2.04 16.79 1.51
C ALA A 29 -3.38 17.06 2.24
N ILE A 30 -4.51 16.90 1.57
CA ILE A 30 -5.83 17.32 2.07
C ILE A 30 -6.54 16.17 2.78
N SER A 31 -6.78 15.03 2.09
CA SER A 31 -7.59 13.94 2.64
C SER A 31 -6.93 13.30 3.85
N ASN A 32 -5.61 13.12 3.84
CA ASN A 32 -4.88 12.56 4.98
C ASN A 32 -5.04 13.41 6.24
N ARG A 33 -5.00 14.73 6.10
CA ARG A 33 -5.09 15.63 7.25
C ARG A 33 -6.52 15.81 7.74
N LEU A 34 -7.49 16.00 6.85
CA LEU A 34 -8.85 16.40 7.18
C LEU A 34 -9.78 15.19 7.38
N ALA A 35 -9.75 14.22 6.46
CA ALA A 35 -10.61 13.06 6.51
C ALA A 35 -10.00 11.94 7.35
N TRP A 36 -8.85 11.42 6.93
CA TRP A 36 -8.26 10.26 7.57
C TRP A 36 -7.60 10.55 8.91
N LYS A 37 -7.34 11.84 9.24
CA LYS A 37 -6.67 12.31 10.45
C LYS A 37 -5.28 11.68 10.68
N CYS A 38 -4.63 11.25 9.60
CA CYS A 38 -3.26 10.76 9.56
C CYS A 38 -2.41 11.64 8.64
N PRO A 39 -1.71 12.64 9.14
CA PRO A 39 -0.89 13.53 8.31
C PRO A 39 0.17 12.75 7.53
N THR A 40 0.37 13.10 6.26
CA THR A 40 1.33 12.43 5.35
C THR A 40 2.74 12.34 5.92
N LYS A 41 3.17 13.31 6.72
CA LYS A 41 4.48 13.25 7.42
C LYS A 41 4.61 12.05 8.36
N ARG A 42 3.51 11.55 8.94
CA ARG A 42 3.53 10.34 9.79
C ARG A 42 3.74 9.09 8.94
N LEU A 43 3.08 9.02 7.78
CA LEU A 43 3.27 7.95 6.81
C LEU A 43 4.71 7.93 6.28
N LEU A 44 5.24 9.10 5.90
CA LEU A 44 6.62 9.22 5.43
C LEU A 44 7.64 8.89 6.52
N LYS A 45 7.38 9.28 7.79
CA LYS A 45 8.23 8.89 8.92
C LYS A 45 8.25 7.37 9.08
N HIS A 46 7.09 6.71 9.05
CA HIS A 46 6.98 5.26 9.11
C HIS A 46 7.73 4.59 7.94
N TYR A 47 7.54 5.10 6.72
CA TYR A 47 8.25 4.62 5.53
C TYR A 47 9.77 4.68 5.70
N ASN A 48 10.31 5.83 6.14
CA ASN A 48 11.74 6.03 6.37
C ASN A 48 12.35 5.13 7.46
N GLN A 49 11.55 4.71 8.43
CA GLN A 49 12.00 3.83 9.50
C GLN A 49 12.13 2.37 9.05
N MET A 50 11.41 1.99 7.97
CA MET A 50 11.25 0.59 7.56
C MET A 50 11.94 0.28 6.21
N VAL A 51 12.10 1.27 5.34
CA VAL A 51 12.68 1.07 4.01
C VAL A 51 14.16 0.72 4.10
N THR A 52 14.60 -0.25 3.28
CA THR A 52 16.00 -0.67 3.18
C THR A 52 16.58 -0.36 1.79
N ALA A 53 17.87 -0.62 1.61
CA ALA A 53 18.56 -0.45 0.33
C ALA A 53 18.12 -1.45 -0.76
N ASN A 54 17.46 -2.55 -0.37
CA ASN A 54 16.94 -3.57 -1.26
C ASN A 54 15.42 -3.67 -1.05
N HIS A 55 14.65 -2.88 -1.81
CA HIS A 55 13.26 -2.59 -1.54
C HIS A 55 12.32 -2.91 -2.71
N LEU A 56 11.16 -3.48 -2.38
CA LEU A 56 10.00 -3.63 -3.27
C LEU A 56 8.86 -2.73 -2.77
N ASP A 57 8.36 -1.82 -3.62
CA ASP A 57 7.18 -1.02 -3.33
C ASP A 57 5.97 -1.57 -4.12
N VAL A 58 4.88 -1.86 -3.42
CA VAL A 58 3.69 -2.53 -3.95
C VAL A 58 2.50 -1.58 -3.92
N GLY A 59 1.81 -1.45 -5.08
CA GLY A 59 0.74 -0.46 -5.25
C GLY A 59 1.31 0.95 -5.24
N VAL A 60 2.23 1.20 -6.14
CA VAL A 60 3.16 2.34 -6.13
C VAL A 60 2.50 3.72 -6.26
N GLY A 61 1.27 3.78 -6.81
CA GLY A 61 0.54 5.04 -7.01
C GLY A 61 1.38 6.08 -7.76
N THR A 62 1.65 7.22 -7.11
CA THR A 62 2.48 8.30 -7.67
C THR A 62 3.97 8.18 -7.35
N GLY A 63 4.37 7.19 -6.54
CA GLY A 63 5.75 7.06 -6.06
C GLY A 63 6.16 8.10 -5.02
N TYR A 64 5.20 8.80 -4.41
CA TYR A 64 5.48 9.90 -3.48
C TYR A 64 6.43 9.50 -2.34
N PHE A 65 6.19 8.34 -1.72
CA PHE A 65 7.03 7.89 -0.60
C PHE A 65 8.45 7.57 -1.04
N LEU A 66 8.63 6.85 -2.14
CA LEU A 66 9.95 6.55 -2.72
C LEU A 66 10.70 7.80 -3.15
N ASP A 67 9.99 8.81 -3.69
CA ASP A 67 10.60 10.06 -4.10
C ASP A 67 11.08 10.91 -2.92
N ARG A 68 10.40 10.82 -1.78
CA ARG A 68 10.63 11.65 -0.58
C ARG A 68 11.34 10.92 0.56
N CYS A 69 11.49 9.60 0.48
CA CYS A 69 12.18 8.85 1.52
C CYS A 69 13.71 8.99 1.43
N TYR A 70 14.35 8.60 2.51
CA TYR A 70 15.81 8.46 2.60
C TYR A 70 16.17 6.98 2.52
N LEU A 71 16.60 6.52 1.34
CA LEU A 71 17.11 5.16 1.19
C LEU A 71 18.51 5.06 1.81
N PRO A 72 18.80 4.01 2.60
CA PRO A 72 20.08 3.88 3.32
C PRO A 72 21.21 3.37 2.40
N SER A 73 21.25 3.84 1.14
CA SER A 73 22.29 3.54 0.16
C SER A 73 22.27 4.59 -0.96
N GLN A 74 23.42 4.85 -1.54
CA GLN A 74 23.56 5.69 -2.74
C GLN A 74 23.15 4.93 -4.01
N THR A 75 23.26 3.60 -4.00
CA THR A 75 22.92 2.71 -5.11
C THR A 75 21.90 1.65 -4.65
N PRO A 76 20.68 2.04 -4.28
CA PRO A 76 19.69 1.09 -3.79
C PRO A 76 19.16 0.22 -4.94
N ARG A 77 18.82 -1.02 -4.63
CA ARG A 77 18.00 -1.86 -5.49
C ARG A 77 16.53 -1.59 -5.21
N VAL A 78 15.86 -0.89 -6.11
CA VAL A 78 14.44 -0.56 -6.00
C VAL A 78 13.64 -1.30 -7.06
N ALA A 79 12.53 -1.91 -6.64
CA ALA A 79 11.57 -2.55 -7.52
C ALA A 79 10.16 -2.00 -7.26
N LEU A 80 9.35 -1.93 -8.30
CA LEU A 80 7.99 -1.43 -8.30
C LEU A 80 7.04 -2.55 -8.73
N MET A 81 5.97 -2.78 -7.98
CA MET A 81 4.94 -3.74 -8.33
C MET A 81 3.57 -3.05 -8.30
N ASP A 82 2.85 -3.11 -9.40
CA ASP A 82 1.49 -2.57 -9.50
C ASP A 82 0.73 -3.31 -10.61
N LEU A 83 -0.59 -3.34 -10.52
CA LEU A 83 -1.44 -3.87 -11.59
C LEU A 83 -1.57 -2.87 -12.74
N ASN A 84 -1.52 -1.57 -12.44
CA ASN A 84 -1.72 -0.49 -13.39
C ASN A 84 -0.39 -0.05 -14.03
N SER A 85 -0.30 -0.19 -15.37
CA SER A 85 0.88 0.23 -16.13
C SER A 85 1.15 1.74 -16.07
N ASN A 86 0.10 2.57 -15.94
CA ASN A 86 0.27 4.03 -15.86
C ASN A 86 0.96 4.44 -14.56
N THR A 87 0.62 3.79 -13.43
CA THR A 87 1.29 4.04 -12.15
C THR A 87 2.75 3.61 -12.19
N LEU A 88 3.04 2.45 -12.78
CA LEU A 88 4.41 1.96 -12.95
C LEU A 88 5.25 2.93 -13.80
N GLU A 89 4.72 3.37 -14.94
CA GLU A 89 5.40 4.31 -15.82
C GLU A 89 5.63 5.65 -15.13
N PHE A 90 4.59 6.22 -14.50
CA PHE A 90 4.68 7.50 -13.80
C PHE A 90 5.70 7.46 -12.68
N THR A 91 5.61 6.45 -11.82
CA THR A 91 6.51 6.28 -10.68
C THR A 91 7.95 6.01 -11.11
N SER A 92 8.17 5.16 -12.12
CA SER A 92 9.52 4.91 -12.65
C SER A 92 10.20 6.17 -13.15
N ARG A 93 9.46 7.05 -13.84
CA ARG A 93 9.98 8.35 -14.27
C ARG A 93 10.31 9.26 -13.11
N ARG A 94 9.43 9.31 -12.09
CA ARG A 94 9.58 10.16 -10.91
C ARG A 94 10.83 9.81 -10.11
N ILE A 95 11.13 8.51 -9.99
CA ILE A 95 12.29 8.01 -9.25
C ILE A 95 13.38 7.43 -10.15
N ALA A 96 13.50 7.93 -11.38
CA ALA A 96 14.45 7.44 -12.38
C ALA A 96 15.91 7.41 -11.88
N ARG A 97 16.26 8.25 -10.91
CA ARG A 97 17.58 8.28 -10.23
C ARG A 97 17.97 6.93 -9.60
N TYR A 98 16.99 6.08 -9.27
CA TYR A 98 17.22 4.76 -8.70
C TYR A 98 17.18 3.62 -9.72
N ASN A 99 16.91 3.92 -11.01
CA ASN A 99 16.77 2.92 -12.07
C ASN A 99 15.88 1.72 -11.67
N PRO A 100 14.61 1.93 -11.26
CA PRO A 100 13.78 0.89 -10.67
C PRO A 100 13.40 -0.19 -11.67
N LYS A 101 13.36 -1.46 -11.22
CA LYS A 101 12.72 -2.54 -11.97
C LYS A 101 11.22 -2.52 -11.76
N THR A 102 10.44 -2.80 -12.80
CA THR A 102 8.97 -2.79 -12.74
C THR A 102 8.38 -4.18 -12.98
N TYR A 103 7.37 -4.53 -12.19
CA TYR A 103 6.63 -5.79 -12.29
C TYR A 103 5.13 -5.48 -12.35
N ARG A 104 4.50 -5.70 -13.50
CA ARG A 104 3.05 -5.59 -13.62
C ARG A 104 2.43 -6.88 -13.11
N ARG A 105 1.86 -6.85 -11.90
CA ARG A 105 1.24 -8.02 -11.24
C ARG A 105 0.00 -7.59 -10.45
N ASN A 106 -1.00 -8.47 -10.45
CA ASN A 106 -2.08 -8.44 -9.47
C ASN A 106 -1.60 -9.20 -8.23
N ILE A 107 -1.55 -8.54 -7.09
CA ILE A 107 -1.09 -9.15 -5.83
C ILE A 107 -2.11 -10.10 -5.19
N LEU A 108 -3.31 -10.20 -5.78
CA LEU A 108 -4.32 -11.21 -5.40
C LEU A 108 -4.17 -12.52 -6.18
N ASP A 109 -3.35 -12.52 -7.23
CA ASP A 109 -3.01 -13.71 -8.00
C ASP A 109 -1.64 -14.26 -7.52
N PRO A 110 -1.39 -15.58 -7.63
CA PRO A 110 -0.11 -16.15 -7.25
C PRO A 110 1.07 -15.45 -7.94
N ILE A 111 2.03 -14.98 -7.16
CA ILE A 111 3.18 -14.22 -7.67
C ILE A 111 4.34 -15.17 -7.96
N ASN A 112 4.41 -15.69 -9.18
CA ASN A 112 5.53 -16.51 -9.64
C ASN A 112 6.59 -15.61 -10.29
N LEU A 113 7.49 -15.03 -9.48
CA LEU A 113 8.63 -14.24 -9.93
C LEU A 113 9.94 -14.89 -9.52
N ASN A 114 10.77 -15.23 -10.51
CA ASN A 114 12.15 -15.66 -10.27
C ASN A 114 13.04 -14.42 -10.19
N VAL A 115 13.12 -13.84 -9.01
CA VAL A 115 13.91 -12.63 -8.73
C VAL A 115 14.64 -12.79 -7.40
N GLU A 116 15.74 -12.07 -7.24
CA GLU A 116 16.38 -11.94 -5.92
C GLU A 116 15.37 -11.35 -4.92
N LYS A 117 15.34 -11.93 -3.73
CA LYS A 117 14.44 -11.52 -2.65
C LYS A 117 14.78 -10.12 -2.12
N PHE A 118 13.82 -9.50 -1.46
CA PHE A 118 13.90 -8.15 -0.94
C PHE A 118 14.07 -8.14 0.58
N ASP A 119 14.75 -7.09 1.10
CA ASP A 119 14.96 -6.90 2.54
C ASP A 119 13.86 -6.03 3.15
N SER A 120 13.13 -5.29 2.33
CA SER A 120 11.90 -4.61 2.73
C SER A 120 10.86 -4.63 1.63
N VAL A 121 9.59 -4.75 2.02
CA VAL A 121 8.42 -4.67 1.14
C VAL A 121 7.46 -3.65 1.71
N GLY A 122 7.18 -2.59 0.93
CA GLY A 122 6.22 -1.54 1.27
C GLY A 122 4.86 -1.79 0.61
N ILE A 123 3.77 -1.71 1.38
CA ILE A 123 2.39 -1.79 0.87
C ILE A 123 1.55 -0.68 1.50
N ASN A 124 1.65 0.52 0.93
CA ASN A 124 1.04 1.72 1.49
C ASN A 124 -0.23 2.11 0.73
N TYR A 125 -1.36 2.22 1.46
CA TYR A 125 -2.66 2.62 0.90
C TYR A 125 -3.18 1.70 -0.21
N VAL A 126 -2.89 0.39 -0.11
CA VAL A 126 -3.32 -0.63 -1.07
C VAL A 126 -4.47 -1.48 -0.54
N LEU A 127 -4.34 -2.04 0.68
CA LEU A 127 -5.28 -3.04 1.20
C LEU A 127 -6.74 -2.57 1.19
N HIS A 128 -7.02 -1.30 1.50
CA HIS A 128 -8.39 -0.77 1.49
C HIS A 128 -8.98 -0.58 0.09
N CYS A 129 -8.15 -0.63 -0.96
CA CYS A 129 -8.58 -0.59 -2.36
C CYS A 129 -8.80 -1.99 -2.95
N MET A 130 -8.21 -3.03 -2.34
CA MET A 130 -8.33 -4.40 -2.81
C MET A 130 -9.74 -4.94 -2.53
N PRO A 131 -10.35 -5.68 -3.47
CA PRO A 131 -11.66 -6.28 -3.25
C PRO A 131 -11.65 -7.34 -2.14
N GLY A 132 -12.79 -7.48 -1.42
CA GLY A 132 -12.93 -8.41 -0.32
C GLY A 132 -12.82 -7.76 1.06
N ASN A 133 -12.46 -8.54 2.06
CA ASN A 133 -12.17 -8.10 3.43
C ASN A 133 -10.75 -8.53 3.83
N LEU A 134 -10.24 -8.06 4.96
CA LEU A 134 -8.86 -8.34 5.38
C LEU A 134 -8.53 -9.82 5.50
N LYS A 135 -9.50 -10.70 5.80
CA LYS A 135 -9.28 -12.14 5.83
C LYS A 135 -8.99 -12.72 4.44
N THR A 136 -9.71 -12.24 3.42
CA THR A 136 -9.51 -12.68 2.03
C THR A 136 -8.33 -11.98 1.35
N LYS A 137 -8.14 -10.67 1.62
CA LYS A 137 -7.04 -9.88 1.07
C LYS A 137 -5.67 -10.30 1.60
N SER A 138 -5.62 -10.87 2.80
CA SER A 138 -4.36 -11.25 3.45
C SER A 138 -3.60 -12.36 2.73
N VAL A 139 -4.20 -13.06 1.78
CA VAL A 139 -3.48 -13.99 0.90
C VAL A 139 -2.36 -13.29 0.14
N ALA A 140 -2.56 -12.02 -0.25
CA ALA A 140 -1.51 -11.21 -0.88
C ALA A 140 -0.25 -11.07 -0.01
N LEU A 141 -0.39 -11.10 1.32
CA LEU A 141 0.74 -11.03 2.25
C LEU A 141 1.58 -12.31 2.23
N ASP A 142 0.97 -13.48 1.93
CA ASP A 142 1.68 -14.75 1.79
C ASP A 142 2.57 -14.73 0.54
N ASP A 143 2.02 -14.25 -0.59
CA ASP A 143 2.75 -14.14 -1.85
C ASP A 143 3.89 -13.10 -1.74
N LEU A 144 3.64 -11.96 -1.09
CA LEU A 144 4.68 -10.96 -0.84
C LEU A 144 5.78 -11.51 0.09
N LYS A 145 5.40 -12.27 1.13
CA LYS A 145 6.36 -12.93 2.03
C LYS A 145 7.30 -13.88 1.29
N ALA A 146 6.82 -14.58 0.26
CA ALA A 146 7.64 -15.47 -0.57
C ALA A 146 8.76 -14.72 -1.31
N LEU A 147 8.59 -13.43 -1.59
CA LEU A 147 9.58 -12.54 -2.21
C LEU A 147 10.56 -11.89 -1.22
N MET A 148 10.47 -12.22 0.07
CA MET A 148 11.24 -11.58 1.13
C MET A 148 12.39 -12.47 1.62
N ASN A 149 13.49 -11.84 1.97
CA ASN A 149 14.62 -12.50 2.65
C ASN A 149 14.25 -12.86 4.11
N PRO A 150 14.97 -13.81 4.74
CA PRO A 150 14.87 -14.00 6.19
C PRO A 150 15.13 -12.68 6.94
N ASN A 151 14.34 -12.40 7.97
CA ASN A 151 14.35 -11.14 8.75
C ASN A 151 13.96 -9.86 7.98
N ALA A 152 13.58 -9.95 6.71
CA ALA A 152 13.08 -8.81 5.95
C ALA A 152 11.80 -8.23 6.59
N VAL A 153 11.57 -6.94 6.40
CA VAL A 153 10.40 -6.24 6.94
C VAL A 153 9.34 -6.00 5.88
N LEU A 154 8.11 -6.46 6.15
CA LEU A 154 6.91 -5.96 5.48
C LEU A 154 6.38 -4.78 6.29
N PHE A 155 6.04 -3.68 5.61
CA PHE A 155 5.43 -2.52 6.25
C PHE A 155 4.41 -1.84 5.32
N GLY A 156 3.51 -1.08 5.92
CA GLY A 156 2.52 -0.39 5.13
C GLY A 156 1.52 0.43 5.92
N SER A 157 0.49 0.86 5.22
CA SER A 157 -0.62 1.60 5.80
C SER A 157 -1.93 1.27 5.10
N THR A 158 -3.03 1.30 5.87
CA THR A 158 -4.37 1.10 5.32
C THR A 158 -5.42 1.89 6.07
N ILE A 159 -6.49 2.28 5.36
CA ILE A 159 -7.65 2.98 5.92
C ILE A 159 -8.66 1.94 6.38
N LEU A 160 -8.98 1.94 7.67
CA LEU A 160 -9.90 1.01 8.30
C LEU A 160 -11.29 1.62 8.51
N GLN A 161 -12.32 0.76 8.54
CA GLN A 161 -13.68 1.17 8.85
C GLN A 161 -14.20 0.58 10.17
N GLY A 162 -13.51 -0.40 10.74
CA GLY A 162 -13.83 -1.01 12.03
C GLY A 162 -12.68 -0.95 13.03
N GLY A 163 -13.00 -0.81 14.33
CA GLY A 163 -12.01 -0.80 15.42
C GLY A 163 -11.16 0.48 15.52
N VAL A 164 -11.55 1.57 14.85
CA VAL A 164 -10.84 2.85 14.80
C VAL A 164 -11.80 4.03 14.91
N SER A 165 -11.29 5.20 15.29
CA SER A 165 -12.08 6.43 15.34
C SER A 165 -12.25 7.04 13.94
N ILE A 166 -13.50 7.27 13.52
CA ILE A 166 -13.84 7.76 12.20
C ILE A 166 -14.68 9.04 12.33
N ASN A 167 -14.21 10.15 11.78
CA ASN A 167 -14.97 11.40 11.75
C ASN A 167 -16.03 11.41 10.64
N ARG A 168 -16.95 12.41 10.68
CA ARG A 168 -18.06 12.52 9.72
C ARG A 168 -17.60 12.63 8.27
N LEU A 169 -16.51 13.37 8.02
CA LEU A 169 -15.95 13.54 6.66
C LEU A 169 -15.41 12.22 6.12
N ALA A 170 -14.64 11.48 6.95
CA ALA A 170 -14.12 10.17 6.58
C ALA A 170 -15.25 9.17 6.26
N LYS A 171 -16.31 9.11 7.10
CA LYS A 171 -17.49 8.26 6.84
C LYS A 171 -18.11 8.56 5.48
N ARG A 172 -18.31 9.85 5.16
CA ARG A 172 -18.90 10.27 3.89
C ARG A 172 -18.01 9.91 2.70
N LEU A 173 -16.71 10.18 2.79
CA LEU A 173 -15.77 9.86 1.70
C LEU A 173 -15.64 8.36 1.49
N MET A 174 -15.53 7.55 2.56
CA MET A 174 -15.50 6.09 2.45
C MET A 174 -16.78 5.56 1.79
N ALA A 175 -17.96 6.06 2.16
CA ALA A 175 -19.21 5.65 1.54
C ALA A 175 -19.23 5.94 0.02
N ILE A 176 -18.75 7.13 -0.39
CA ILE A 176 -18.64 7.51 -1.81
C ILE A 176 -17.63 6.61 -2.53
N TYR A 177 -16.46 6.38 -1.95
CA TYR A 177 -15.40 5.60 -2.58
C TYR A 177 -15.76 4.11 -2.67
N ASN A 178 -16.39 3.54 -1.64
CA ASN A 178 -16.91 2.17 -1.69
C ASN A 178 -18.02 2.04 -2.74
N LYS A 179 -18.95 3.02 -2.86
CA LYS A 179 -19.99 3.00 -3.89
C LYS A 179 -19.41 3.05 -5.31
N LYS A 180 -18.28 3.75 -5.50
CA LYS A 180 -17.60 3.87 -6.79
C LYS A 180 -16.63 2.68 -7.08
N GLY A 181 -16.49 1.72 -6.16
CA GLY A 181 -15.52 0.63 -6.30
C GLY A 181 -14.05 1.02 -6.14
N ILE A 182 -13.77 2.27 -5.71
CA ILE A 182 -12.41 2.77 -5.46
C ILE A 182 -11.85 2.15 -4.18
N PHE A 183 -12.69 2.07 -3.14
CA PHE A 183 -12.41 1.35 -1.90
C PHE A 183 -13.24 0.07 -1.84
N SER A 184 -12.75 -0.87 -1.07
CA SER A 184 -13.46 -2.08 -0.66
C SER A 184 -13.12 -2.40 0.80
N ASN A 185 -13.32 -1.40 1.69
CA ASN A 185 -12.92 -1.49 3.10
C ASN A 185 -14.08 -1.51 4.09
N GLN A 186 -15.31 -1.74 3.62
CA GLN A 186 -16.52 -1.73 4.45
C GLN A 186 -16.44 -2.71 5.64
N HIS A 187 -15.72 -3.80 5.45
CA HIS A 187 -15.53 -4.85 6.45
C HIS A 187 -14.09 -4.93 6.97
N ASP A 188 -13.24 -3.96 6.62
CA ASP A 188 -11.87 -3.93 7.10
C ASP A 188 -11.82 -3.35 8.52
N ASN A 189 -11.35 -4.14 9.47
CA ASN A 189 -11.24 -3.75 10.86
C ASN A 189 -9.83 -4.01 11.42
N LEU A 190 -9.54 -3.38 12.55
CA LEU A 190 -8.22 -3.43 13.18
C LEU A 190 -7.84 -4.84 13.67
N GLU A 191 -8.80 -5.60 14.20
CA GLU A 191 -8.52 -6.93 14.75
C GLU A 191 -8.21 -7.93 13.62
N ASP A 192 -8.94 -7.87 12.51
CA ASP A 192 -8.64 -8.72 11.35
C ASP A 192 -7.26 -8.37 10.73
N LEU A 193 -6.85 -7.08 10.73
CA LEU A 193 -5.51 -6.68 10.29
C LEU A 193 -4.44 -7.27 11.20
N LYS A 194 -4.59 -7.11 12.53
CA LYS A 194 -3.66 -7.69 13.50
C LYS A 194 -3.57 -9.20 13.39
N SER A 195 -4.70 -9.88 13.24
CA SER A 195 -4.76 -11.34 13.05
C SER A 195 -4.03 -11.77 11.79
N ALA A 196 -4.28 -11.09 10.67
CA ALA A 196 -3.62 -11.38 9.40
C ALA A 196 -2.10 -11.24 9.47
N LEU A 197 -1.60 -10.21 10.17
CA LEU A 197 -0.18 -9.99 10.38
C LEU A 197 0.42 -11.05 11.33
N ASN A 198 -0.23 -11.32 12.48
CA ASN A 198 0.25 -12.26 13.49
C ASN A 198 0.37 -13.71 12.96
N GLN A 199 -0.46 -14.09 12.02
CA GLN A 199 -0.39 -15.41 11.39
C GLN A 199 0.83 -15.57 10.46
N ARG A 200 1.44 -14.48 10.01
CA ARG A 200 2.43 -14.48 8.92
C ARG A 200 3.80 -13.96 9.32
N PHE A 201 3.85 -13.04 10.24
CA PHE A 201 5.05 -12.29 10.58
C PHE A 201 5.34 -12.32 12.08
N LYS A 202 6.58 -12.03 12.44
CA LYS A 202 7.07 -11.82 13.82
C LYS A 202 7.26 -10.31 14.06
N ASP A 203 7.53 -9.92 15.30
CA ASP A 203 7.85 -8.53 15.70
C ASP A 203 6.87 -7.50 15.13
N ILE A 204 5.58 -7.80 15.27
CA ILE A 204 4.52 -7.02 14.65
C ILE A 204 4.30 -5.73 15.42
N SER A 205 4.20 -4.63 14.69
CA SER A 205 3.78 -3.33 15.18
C SER A 205 2.57 -2.84 14.40
N VAL A 206 1.56 -2.32 15.11
CA VAL A 206 0.39 -1.66 14.50
C VAL A 206 0.10 -0.38 15.30
N GLU A 207 0.30 0.77 14.68
CA GLU A 207 -0.05 2.09 15.23
C GLU A 207 -1.29 2.63 14.49
N VAL A 208 -2.30 3.08 15.23
CA VAL A 208 -3.51 3.69 14.66
C VAL A 208 -3.45 5.20 14.83
N ILE A 209 -3.60 5.93 13.71
CA ILE A 209 -3.63 7.39 13.67
C ILE A 209 -4.88 7.82 12.88
N GLY A 210 -5.86 8.38 13.57
CA GLY A 210 -7.17 8.62 12.99
C GLY A 210 -7.84 7.29 12.60
N CYS A 211 -8.19 7.13 11.32
CA CYS A 211 -8.70 5.86 10.80
C CYS A 211 -7.67 5.09 9.95
N VAL A 212 -6.39 5.44 10.05
CA VAL A 212 -5.30 4.76 9.34
C VAL A 212 -4.52 3.89 10.32
N ALA A 213 -4.32 2.62 9.97
CA ALA A 213 -3.36 1.75 10.61
C ALA A 213 -2.03 1.79 9.84
N LEU A 214 -0.94 2.11 10.56
CA LEU A 214 0.43 1.93 10.12
C LEU A 214 0.91 0.62 10.71
N PHE A 215 1.46 -0.25 9.90
CA PHE A 215 1.85 -1.58 10.35
C PHE A 215 3.22 -2.01 9.82
N SER A 216 3.86 -2.91 10.56
CA SER A 216 5.05 -3.62 10.12
C SER A 216 5.10 -5.02 10.76
N GLY A 217 5.89 -5.92 10.15
CA GLY A 217 6.20 -7.24 10.68
C GLY A 217 7.41 -7.84 9.97
N ARG A 218 8.11 -8.75 10.60
CA ARG A 218 9.30 -9.41 10.05
C ARG A 218 9.03 -10.86 9.65
N VAL A 219 9.73 -11.33 8.65
CA VAL A 219 9.70 -12.75 8.22
C VAL A 219 10.37 -13.65 9.24
#